data_922d50c389e868fa709688aa824705b2
#
_entry.id   922d50c389e868fa709688aa824705b2
#
_cell.length_a   1.000
_cell.length_b   1.000
_cell.length_c   1.000
_cell.angle_alpha   90.00
_cell.angle_beta   90.00
_cell.angle_gamma   90.00
#
_symmetry.space_group_name_H-M   'P 1'
#
loop_
_entity.id
_entity.type
_entity.pdbx_description
1 polymer ?
#
loop_
_entity_poly.entity_id
_entity_poly.type
_entity_poly.pdbx_seq_one_letter_code
_entity_poly.pdbx_strand_id
1 'polypeptide(L)'
;MRFVFLLFISFLFVNLAVAQDKNMSTQDRLKELARIKKESDEQKKREWDAYLVRVKESKIAKQQKKQADSIEKSKLVDNIKKDVDDFPKCGDQESPYYMRKSTTTGFEEKITFTDYIRKHIMTKLNYPEFAMDHELQGRVMVHFIIDKEGNPQIKEAIGPKNGLILEEEAIRIIKSLPTAIPATCDGEPINVLYAIPINFQMQE
;
A
#
# COMPACT_ATOMS: atom_id res chain seq x y z
N MET A 1 -7.41 -14.71 0.51
CA MET A 1 -6.28 -15.57 0.12
C MET A 1 -6.63 -17.05 -0.09
N ARG A 2 -7.43 -17.73 0.72
CA ARG A 2 -7.76 -19.16 0.53
C ARG A 2 -8.64 -19.48 -0.71
N PHE A 3 -9.49 -18.57 -1.14
CA PHE A 3 -10.41 -18.80 -2.28
C PHE A 3 -9.74 -18.71 -3.65
N VAL A 4 -8.77 -17.81 -3.84
CA VAL A 4 -8.04 -17.65 -5.12
C VAL A 4 -7.12 -18.84 -5.37
N PHE A 5 -6.50 -19.37 -4.31
CA PHE A 5 -5.64 -20.56 -4.38
C PHE A 5 -6.42 -21.83 -4.76
N LEU A 6 -7.66 -21.95 -4.30
CA LEU A 6 -8.55 -23.09 -4.66
C LEU A 6 -9.00 -23.03 -6.13
N LEU A 7 -9.19 -21.83 -6.69
CA LEU A 7 -9.56 -21.66 -8.11
C LEU A 7 -8.37 -21.92 -9.04
N PHE A 8 -7.15 -21.55 -8.64
CA PHE A 8 -5.93 -21.85 -9.39
C PHE A 8 -5.64 -23.36 -9.43
N ILE A 9 -5.84 -24.05 -8.32
CA ILE A 9 -5.71 -25.52 -8.24
C ILE A 9 -6.78 -26.17 -9.09
N SER A 10 -8.02 -25.68 -9.08
CA SER A 10 -9.12 -26.17 -9.95
C SER A 10 -8.78 -25.99 -11.44
N PHE A 11 -8.24 -24.83 -11.83
CA PHE A 11 -7.84 -24.55 -13.19
C PHE A 11 -6.67 -25.43 -13.67
N LEU A 12 -5.70 -25.69 -12.79
CA LEU A 12 -4.59 -26.62 -13.09
C LEU A 12 -5.09 -28.06 -13.23
N PHE A 13 -6.03 -28.51 -12.39
CA PHE A 13 -6.62 -29.85 -12.47
C PHE A 13 -7.47 -30.04 -13.72
N VAL A 14 -8.25 -29.04 -14.14
CA VAL A 14 -9.03 -29.08 -15.38
C VAL A 14 -8.12 -29.15 -16.60
N ASN A 15 -7.05 -28.35 -16.66
CA ASN A 15 -6.08 -28.42 -17.73
C ASN A 15 -5.34 -29.77 -17.78
N LEU A 16 -5.05 -30.37 -16.64
CA LEU A 16 -4.41 -31.67 -16.55
C LEU A 16 -5.37 -32.80 -16.98
N ALA A 17 -6.65 -32.72 -16.63
CA ALA A 17 -7.69 -33.68 -17.01
C ALA A 17 -7.95 -33.64 -18.52
N VAL A 18 -8.03 -32.47 -19.14
CA VAL A 18 -8.19 -32.31 -20.61
C VAL A 18 -6.95 -32.80 -21.37
N ALA A 19 -5.76 -32.69 -20.79
CA ALA A 19 -4.52 -33.18 -21.41
C ALA A 19 -4.38 -34.72 -21.32
N GLN A 20 -5.08 -35.39 -20.41
CA GLN A 20 -4.98 -36.85 -20.20
C GLN A 20 -6.01 -37.66 -20.94
N ASP A 21 -7.07 -37.06 -21.49
CA ASP A 21 -8.08 -37.81 -22.27
C ASP A 21 -7.59 -38.09 -23.69
N LYS A 22 -6.99 -39.28 -23.87
CA LYS A 22 -6.43 -39.75 -25.14
C LYS A 22 -7.47 -39.98 -26.26
N ASN A 23 -8.77 -39.99 -25.91
CA ASN A 23 -9.86 -40.27 -26.87
C ASN A 23 -10.53 -39.03 -27.44
N MET A 24 -10.17 -37.82 -26.98
CA MET A 24 -10.79 -36.59 -27.42
C MET A 24 -10.15 -36.08 -28.71
N SER A 25 -10.98 -35.74 -29.72
CA SER A 25 -10.50 -35.22 -31.00
C SER A 25 -9.80 -33.85 -30.79
N THR A 26 -8.87 -33.54 -31.72
CA THR A 26 -8.16 -32.22 -31.66
C THR A 26 -9.13 -31.05 -31.75
N GLN A 27 -10.24 -31.17 -32.47
CA GLN A 27 -11.26 -30.15 -32.57
C GLN A 27 -12.04 -29.96 -31.27
N ASP A 28 -12.34 -31.01 -30.52
CA ASP A 28 -13.04 -30.95 -29.27
C ASP A 28 -12.16 -30.35 -28.17
N ARG A 29 -10.86 -30.65 -28.19
CA ARG A 29 -9.87 -30.00 -27.31
C ARG A 29 -9.80 -28.48 -27.54
N LEU A 30 -9.79 -28.04 -28.80
CA LEU A 30 -9.78 -26.62 -29.16
C LEU A 30 -11.07 -25.91 -28.68
N LYS A 31 -12.23 -26.56 -28.84
CA LYS A 31 -13.51 -26.01 -28.33
C LYS A 31 -13.52 -25.87 -26.82
N GLU A 32 -13.02 -26.90 -26.12
CA GLU A 32 -12.98 -26.85 -24.65
C GLU A 32 -11.99 -25.81 -24.15
N LEU A 33 -10.81 -25.65 -24.77
CA LEU A 33 -9.87 -24.56 -24.43
C LEU A 33 -10.48 -23.18 -24.68
N ALA A 34 -11.23 -22.98 -25.75
CA ALA A 34 -11.92 -21.74 -26.06
C ALA A 34 -13.01 -21.43 -25.01
N ARG A 35 -13.73 -22.45 -24.54
CA ARG A 35 -14.73 -22.33 -23.48
C ARG A 35 -14.09 -21.93 -22.16
N ILE A 36 -13.04 -22.62 -21.74
CA ILE A 36 -12.29 -22.33 -20.52
C ILE A 36 -11.73 -20.91 -20.54
N LYS A 37 -11.17 -20.49 -21.69
CA LYS A 37 -10.67 -19.12 -21.86
C LYS A 37 -11.79 -18.10 -21.71
N LYS A 38 -12.95 -18.31 -22.34
CA LYS A 38 -14.10 -17.42 -22.25
C LYS A 38 -14.61 -17.30 -20.81
N GLU A 39 -14.73 -18.42 -20.07
CA GLU A 39 -15.15 -18.44 -18.67
C GLU A 39 -14.17 -17.67 -17.79
N SER A 40 -12.85 -17.83 -18.03
CA SER A 40 -11.80 -17.09 -17.34
C SER A 40 -11.89 -15.58 -17.61
N ASP A 41 -12.08 -15.18 -18.86
CA ASP A 41 -12.19 -13.76 -19.24
C ASP A 41 -13.46 -13.11 -18.63
N GLU A 42 -14.59 -13.83 -18.60
CA GLU A 42 -15.81 -13.38 -17.95
C GLU A 42 -15.65 -13.26 -16.42
N GLN A 43 -14.90 -14.16 -15.79
CA GLN A 43 -14.61 -14.09 -14.37
C GLN A 43 -13.71 -12.89 -14.06
N LYS A 44 -12.64 -12.67 -14.80
CA LYS A 44 -11.77 -11.49 -14.67
C LYS A 44 -12.56 -10.19 -14.82
N LYS A 45 -13.49 -10.15 -15.77
CA LYS A 45 -14.37 -8.99 -15.95
C LYS A 45 -15.26 -8.75 -14.73
N ARG A 46 -15.89 -9.79 -14.17
CA ARG A 46 -16.71 -9.66 -12.94
C ARG A 46 -15.89 -9.16 -11.74
N GLU A 47 -14.68 -9.68 -11.57
CA GLU A 47 -13.78 -9.25 -10.50
C GLU A 47 -13.38 -7.78 -10.67
N TRP A 48 -13.10 -7.36 -11.90
CA TRP A 48 -12.80 -5.97 -12.23
C TRP A 48 -13.97 -5.03 -11.93
N ASP A 49 -15.18 -5.39 -12.35
CA ASP A 49 -16.38 -4.59 -12.11
C ASP A 49 -16.65 -4.44 -10.60
N ALA A 50 -16.53 -5.53 -9.84
CA ALA A 50 -16.66 -5.51 -8.38
C ALA A 50 -15.59 -4.62 -7.71
N TYR A 51 -14.34 -4.70 -8.20
CA TYR A 51 -13.27 -3.82 -7.74
C TYR A 51 -13.56 -2.34 -8.02
N LEU A 52 -14.06 -2.00 -9.22
CA LEU A 52 -14.42 -0.61 -9.56
C LEU A 52 -15.53 -0.05 -8.66
N VAL A 53 -16.49 -0.87 -8.24
CA VAL A 53 -17.50 -0.48 -7.25
C VAL A 53 -16.82 -0.14 -5.92
N ARG A 54 -15.94 -0.99 -5.41
CA ARG A 54 -15.20 -0.76 -4.16
C ARG A 54 -14.33 0.51 -4.23
N VAL A 55 -13.70 0.78 -5.37
CA VAL A 55 -12.94 2.02 -5.60
C VAL A 55 -13.83 3.26 -5.51
N LYS A 56 -15.03 3.21 -6.13
CA LYS A 56 -15.99 4.33 -6.07
C LYS A 56 -16.46 4.59 -4.64
N GLU A 57 -16.84 3.55 -3.91
CA GLU A 57 -17.26 3.64 -2.51
C GLU A 57 -16.16 4.21 -1.61
N SER A 58 -14.93 3.74 -1.78
CA SER A 58 -13.77 4.26 -1.05
C SER A 58 -13.53 5.75 -1.32
N LYS A 59 -13.67 6.21 -2.58
CA LYS A 59 -13.54 7.62 -2.93
C LYS A 59 -14.63 8.48 -2.30
N ILE A 60 -15.87 8.00 -2.31
CA ILE A 60 -17.00 8.68 -1.66
C ILE A 60 -16.77 8.78 -0.16
N ALA A 61 -16.36 7.69 0.50
CA ALA A 61 -16.06 7.69 1.93
C ALA A 61 -14.90 8.66 2.28
N LYS A 62 -13.82 8.68 1.48
CA LYS A 62 -12.71 9.65 1.64
C LYS A 62 -13.19 11.09 1.49
N GLN A 63 -14.08 11.35 0.53
CA GLN A 63 -14.61 12.70 0.28
C GLN A 63 -15.56 13.15 1.41
N GLN A 64 -16.42 12.27 1.89
CA GLN A 64 -17.29 12.52 3.05
C GLN A 64 -16.49 12.80 4.30
N LYS A 65 -15.41 12.02 4.55
CA LYS A 65 -14.51 12.26 5.67
C LYS A 65 -13.82 13.62 5.55
N LYS A 66 -13.31 13.99 4.37
CA LYS A 66 -12.70 15.32 4.14
C LYS A 66 -13.70 16.48 4.38
N GLN A 67 -14.97 16.29 4.02
CA GLN A 67 -16.01 17.28 4.30
C GLN A 67 -16.31 17.37 5.80
N ALA A 68 -16.41 16.23 6.49
CA ALA A 68 -16.61 16.20 7.94
C ALA A 68 -15.44 16.86 8.68
N ASP A 69 -14.19 16.47 8.33
CA ASP A 69 -12.96 17.06 8.87
C ASP A 69 -12.85 18.57 8.57
N SER A 70 -13.35 19.02 7.40
CA SER A 70 -13.38 20.45 7.03
C SER A 70 -14.38 21.24 7.89
N ILE A 71 -15.54 20.66 8.19
CA ILE A 71 -16.55 21.28 9.07
C ILE A 71 -16.05 21.33 10.51
N GLU A 72 -15.39 20.26 10.98
CA GLU A 72 -14.77 20.22 12.31
C GLU A 72 -13.58 21.21 12.40
N LYS A 73 -12.76 21.26 11.33
CA LYS A 73 -11.63 22.19 11.23
C LYS A 73 -12.07 23.65 11.16
N SER A 74 -13.19 23.98 10.52
CA SER A 74 -13.74 25.34 10.54
C SER A 74 -14.19 25.77 11.93
N LYS A 75 -14.73 24.85 12.72
CA LYS A 75 -15.06 25.06 14.14
C LYS A 75 -13.81 25.14 15.04
N LEU A 76 -12.74 24.42 14.66
CA LEU A 76 -11.47 24.40 15.36
C LEU A 76 -10.58 25.60 15.03
N VAL A 77 -10.65 26.12 13.79
CA VAL A 77 -9.84 27.26 13.32
C VAL A 77 -10.14 28.54 14.12
N ASP A 78 -11.39 28.71 14.57
CA ASP A 78 -11.72 29.83 15.46
C ASP A 78 -11.09 29.68 16.86
N ASN A 79 -10.81 28.45 17.31
CA ASN A 79 -10.07 28.17 18.55
C ASN A 79 -8.56 28.13 18.35
N ILE A 80 -8.07 27.70 17.16
CA ILE A 80 -6.62 27.51 16.86
C ILE A 80 -5.92 28.81 16.49
N LYS A 81 -6.62 29.88 16.08
CA LYS A 81 -5.99 31.20 15.93
C LYS A 81 -5.35 31.73 17.20
N LYS A 82 -5.68 31.12 18.34
CA LYS A 82 -5.07 31.45 19.64
C LYS A 82 -3.80 30.65 19.93
N ASP A 83 -3.63 29.48 19.31
CA ASP A 83 -2.52 28.56 19.62
C ASP A 83 -1.44 28.51 18.51
N VAL A 84 -1.65 29.19 17.37
CA VAL A 84 -0.70 29.18 16.22
C VAL A 84 0.55 30.04 16.46
N ASP A 85 0.52 30.93 17.43
CA ASP A 85 1.71 31.72 17.82
C ASP A 85 2.69 30.94 18.74
N ASP A 86 2.35 29.69 19.09
CA ASP A 86 3.10 28.88 20.08
C ASP A 86 3.67 27.57 19.50
N PHE A 87 4.08 27.57 18.20
CA PHE A 87 5.00 26.54 17.76
C PHE A 87 6.38 26.83 18.37
N PRO A 88 6.89 25.94 19.24
CA PRO A 88 8.22 26.14 19.82
C PRO A 88 9.20 26.22 18.63
N LYS A 89 9.92 27.35 18.55
CA LYS A 89 11.08 27.48 17.68
C LYS A 89 12.11 26.50 18.23
N CYS A 90 12.26 25.34 17.60
CA CYS A 90 13.27 24.37 17.98
C CYS A 90 14.65 24.97 17.78
N GLY A 91 15.42 25.06 18.81
CA GLY A 91 16.83 25.42 18.75
C GLY A 91 17.66 24.27 18.20
N ASP A 92 17.35 23.03 18.60
CA ASP A 92 17.99 21.81 18.15
C ASP A 92 16.94 20.76 17.80
N GLN A 93 16.86 20.37 16.51
CA GLN A 93 15.92 19.38 16.02
C GLN A 93 16.66 18.16 15.49
N GLU A 94 16.39 17.00 16.07
CA GLU A 94 16.82 15.71 15.54
C GLU A 94 15.69 15.00 14.78
N SER A 95 16.01 14.48 13.60
CA SER A 95 15.10 13.64 12.82
C SER A 95 15.00 12.22 13.40
N PRO A 96 13.89 11.49 13.19
CA PRO A 96 13.79 10.11 13.61
C PRO A 96 14.90 9.27 12.99
N TYR A 97 15.29 8.19 13.66
CA TYR A 97 16.31 7.28 13.17
C TYR A 97 16.11 5.85 13.69
N TYR A 98 16.90 4.93 13.15
CA TYR A 98 16.97 3.55 13.60
C TYR A 98 18.39 3.22 14.05
N MET A 99 18.53 2.32 15.03
CA MET A 99 19.79 1.72 15.39
C MET A 99 19.88 0.33 14.75
N ARG A 100 21.02 0.03 14.11
CA ARG A 100 21.29 -1.27 13.51
C ARG A 100 22.65 -1.74 13.95
N LYS A 101 22.75 -3.00 14.31
CA LYS A 101 24.04 -3.64 14.52
C LYS A 101 24.73 -3.87 13.17
N SER A 102 25.90 -3.26 12.99
CA SER A 102 26.72 -3.44 11.79
C SER A 102 27.18 -4.88 11.67
N THR A 103 26.97 -5.48 10.51
CA THR A 103 27.44 -6.85 10.23
C THR A 103 28.95 -6.94 10.05
N THR A 104 29.59 -5.81 9.76
CA THR A 104 31.03 -5.74 9.49
C THR A 104 31.82 -5.44 10.76
N THR A 105 31.38 -4.52 11.59
CA THR A 105 32.11 -4.04 12.77
C THR A 105 31.55 -4.56 14.08
N GLY A 106 30.31 -5.07 14.07
CA GLY A 106 29.57 -5.50 15.27
C GLY A 106 29.08 -4.36 16.16
N PHE A 107 29.41 -3.09 15.84
CA PHE A 107 28.94 -1.92 16.56
C PHE A 107 27.55 -1.47 16.08
N GLU A 108 26.85 -0.74 16.96
CA GLU A 108 25.58 -0.11 16.60
C GLU A 108 25.82 1.12 15.73
N GLU A 109 25.11 1.19 14.60
CA GLU A 109 25.14 2.30 13.66
C GLU A 109 23.79 3.00 13.62
N LYS A 110 23.82 4.35 13.67
CA LYS A 110 22.63 5.19 13.46
C LYS A 110 22.33 5.22 11.96
N ILE A 111 21.12 4.80 11.59
CA ILE A 111 20.61 4.86 10.21
C ILE A 111 19.55 5.93 10.14
N THR A 112 19.66 6.84 9.18
CA THR A 112 18.63 7.87 8.97
C THR A 112 17.28 7.23 8.65
N PHE A 113 16.22 7.86 9.09
CA PHE A 113 14.85 7.40 8.80
C PHE A 113 14.62 7.22 7.29
N THR A 114 15.12 8.17 6.49
CA THR A 114 14.96 8.15 5.03
C THR A 114 15.66 6.96 4.37
N ASP A 115 16.87 6.62 4.80
CA ASP A 115 17.62 5.48 4.24
C ASP A 115 17.00 4.15 4.67
N TYR A 116 16.56 4.07 5.93
CA TYR A 116 15.86 2.89 6.41
C TYR A 116 14.56 2.63 5.66
N ILE A 117 13.70 3.65 5.52
CA ILE A 117 12.40 3.49 4.87
C ILE A 117 12.55 3.14 3.39
N ARG A 118 13.53 3.73 2.69
CA ARG A 118 13.83 3.36 1.30
C ARG A 118 14.15 1.87 1.17
N LYS A 119 15.05 1.37 2.00
CA LYS A 119 15.42 -0.05 2.02
C LYS A 119 14.23 -0.93 2.41
N HIS A 120 13.44 -0.51 3.41
CA HIS A 120 12.25 -1.23 3.85
C HIS A 120 11.23 -1.37 2.73
N ILE A 121 10.91 -0.28 2.02
CA ILE A 121 10.02 -0.30 0.87
C ILE A 121 10.52 -1.28 -0.19
N MET A 122 11.79 -1.18 -0.60
CA MET A 122 12.37 -2.08 -1.62
C MET A 122 12.30 -3.55 -1.22
N THR A 123 12.46 -3.85 0.08
CA THR A 123 12.46 -5.23 0.59
C THR A 123 11.05 -5.79 0.79
N LYS A 124 10.09 -4.93 1.18
CA LYS A 124 8.72 -5.32 1.58
C LYS A 124 7.69 -5.13 0.49
N LEU A 125 8.03 -4.44 -0.61
CA LEU A 125 7.13 -4.21 -1.73
C LEU A 125 6.80 -5.56 -2.36
N ASN A 126 5.52 -5.87 -2.37
CA ASN A 126 4.95 -7.00 -3.08
C ASN A 126 3.92 -6.47 -4.07
N TYR A 127 4.13 -6.72 -5.35
CA TYR A 127 3.18 -6.26 -6.36
C TYR A 127 1.92 -7.12 -6.28
N PRO A 128 0.72 -6.53 -6.06
CA PRO A 128 -0.50 -7.34 -5.98
C PRO A 128 -0.81 -8.02 -7.32
N GLU A 129 -1.12 -9.33 -7.30
CA GLU A 129 -1.46 -10.09 -8.50
C GLU A 129 -2.60 -9.45 -9.29
N PHE A 130 -3.66 -9.01 -8.59
CA PHE A 130 -4.77 -8.30 -9.23
C PHE A 130 -4.32 -7.04 -9.98
N ALA A 131 -3.34 -6.31 -9.45
CA ALA A 131 -2.79 -5.14 -10.11
C ALA A 131 -1.95 -5.52 -11.35
N MET A 132 -1.25 -6.65 -11.31
CA MET A 132 -0.53 -7.20 -12.48
C MET A 132 -1.50 -7.64 -13.56
N ASP A 133 -2.54 -8.38 -13.23
CA ASP A 133 -3.55 -8.89 -14.16
C ASP A 133 -4.32 -7.78 -14.90
N HIS A 134 -4.40 -6.60 -14.29
CA HIS A 134 -5.13 -5.45 -14.82
C HIS A 134 -4.22 -4.26 -15.18
N GLU A 135 -2.92 -4.51 -15.29
CA GLU A 135 -1.91 -3.52 -15.70
C GLU A 135 -1.98 -2.21 -14.90
N LEU A 136 -2.37 -2.29 -13.62
CA LEU A 136 -2.46 -1.14 -12.74
C LEU A 136 -1.09 -0.73 -12.24
N GLN A 137 -0.57 0.38 -12.75
CA GLN A 137 0.74 0.95 -12.38
C GLN A 137 0.60 2.39 -11.92
N GLY A 138 1.61 2.89 -11.25
CA GLY A 138 1.72 4.30 -10.92
C GLY A 138 2.34 4.59 -9.57
N ARG A 139 2.38 5.87 -9.24
CA ARG A 139 2.92 6.38 -7.98
C ARG A 139 1.81 6.48 -6.94
N VAL A 140 2.08 5.94 -5.76
CA VAL A 140 1.27 6.14 -4.56
C VAL A 140 2.02 7.06 -3.60
N MET A 141 1.41 8.18 -3.23
CA MET A 141 1.92 9.08 -2.20
C MET A 141 1.31 8.70 -0.86
N VAL A 142 2.12 8.29 0.12
CA VAL A 142 1.66 7.95 1.46
C VAL A 142 2.03 9.05 2.43
N HIS A 143 1.03 9.67 3.06
CA HIS A 143 1.19 10.64 4.13
C HIS A 143 1.00 9.93 5.48
N PHE A 144 1.95 10.06 6.36
CA PHE A 144 1.91 9.46 7.69
C PHE A 144 2.73 10.27 8.68
N ILE A 145 2.45 10.10 9.96
CA ILE A 145 3.19 10.73 11.06
C ILE A 145 4.01 9.66 11.75
N ILE A 146 5.25 9.95 12.09
CA ILE A 146 5.98 9.24 13.13
C ILE A 146 5.64 9.96 14.44
N ASP A 147 4.95 9.25 15.33
CA ASP A 147 4.53 9.80 16.61
C ASP A 147 5.69 9.90 17.64
N LYS A 148 5.40 10.45 18.81
CA LYS A 148 6.38 10.63 19.90
C LYS A 148 6.92 9.31 20.44
N GLU A 149 6.21 8.21 20.23
CA GLU A 149 6.60 6.84 20.56
C GLU A 149 7.41 6.16 19.43
N GLY A 150 7.57 6.83 18.28
CA GLY A 150 8.28 6.31 17.12
C GLY A 150 7.45 5.43 16.19
N ASN A 151 6.12 5.35 16.35
CA ASN A 151 5.25 4.51 15.56
C ASN A 151 4.66 5.24 14.35
N PRO A 152 4.50 4.57 13.20
CA PRO A 152 3.90 5.16 12.00
C PRO A 152 2.37 5.23 12.11
N GLN A 153 1.80 6.43 11.99
CA GLN A 153 0.36 6.71 11.98
C GLN A 153 -0.06 7.16 10.58
N ILE A 154 -0.75 6.30 9.82
CA ILE A 154 -1.19 6.62 8.46
C ILE A 154 -2.25 7.71 8.50
N LYS A 155 -2.06 8.75 7.69
CA LYS A 155 -3.04 9.81 7.46
C LYS A 155 -3.80 9.59 6.16
N GLU A 156 -3.09 9.39 5.06
CA GLU A 156 -3.68 9.26 3.74
C GLU A 156 -2.73 8.51 2.80
N ALA A 157 -3.30 7.77 1.85
CA ALA A 157 -2.58 7.26 0.68
C ALA A 157 -3.33 7.71 -0.57
N ILE A 158 -2.60 8.26 -1.55
CA ILE A 158 -3.13 8.79 -2.80
C ILE A 158 -2.41 8.10 -3.94
N GLY A 159 -3.13 7.25 -4.66
CA GLY A 159 -2.63 6.49 -5.80
C GLY A 159 -3.21 6.96 -7.14
N PRO A 160 -2.88 6.26 -8.23
CA PRO A 160 -3.43 6.52 -9.55
C PRO A 160 -4.94 6.25 -9.60
N LYS A 161 -5.56 6.65 -10.70
CA LYS A 161 -6.98 6.34 -10.95
C LYS A 161 -7.19 4.81 -10.89
N ASN A 162 -8.19 4.38 -10.12
CA ASN A 162 -8.47 2.97 -9.85
C ASN A 162 -7.36 2.19 -9.12
N GLY A 163 -6.36 2.86 -8.55
CA GLY A 163 -5.22 2.25 -7.87
C GLY A 163 -5.44 1.92 -6.38
N LEU A 164 -6.68 1.67 -5.93
CA LEU A 164 -6.97 1.39 -4.52
C LEU A 164 -6.12 0.23 -3.97
N ILE A 165 -5.92 -0.83 -4.75
CA ILE A 165 -5.13 -1.99 -4.34
C ILE A 165 -3.64 -1.65 -4.16
N LEU A 166 -3.12 -0.69 -4.95
CA LEU A 166 -1.77 -0.16 -4.79
C LEU A 166 -1.66 0.72 -3.55
N GLU A 167 -2.71 1.50 -3.23
CA GLU A 167 -2.79 2.28 -2.00
C GLU A 167 -2.82 1.36 -0.77
N GLU A 168 -3.60 0.27 -0.81
CA GLU A 168 -3.68 -0.74 0.26
C GLU A 168 -2.31 -1.39 0.52
N GLU A 169 -1.58 -1.75 -0.54
CA GLU A 169 -0.23 -2.32 -0.43
C GLU A 169 0.77 -1.28 0.12
N ALA A 170 0.73 -0.05 -0.36
CA ALA A 170 1.57 1.03 0.14
C ALA A 170 1.34 1.29 1.64
N ILE A 171 0.09 1.30 2.09
CA ILE A 171 -0.28 1.40 3.50
C ILE A 171 0.26 0.21 4.31
N ARG A 172 0.15 -1.01 3.77
CA ARG A 172 0.68 -2.23 4.41
C ARG A 172 2.19 -2.12 4.65
N ILE A 173 2.92 -1.63 3.65
CA ILE A 173 4.38 -1.44 3.75
C ILE A 173 4.72 -0.47 4.86
N ILE A 174 4.09 0.70 4.91
CA ILE A 174 4.37 1.72 5.93
C ILE A 174 3.95 1.23 7.33
N LYS A 175 2.80 0.54 7.46
CA LYS A 175 2.38 -0.06 8.74
C LYS A 175 3.32 -1.15 9.25
N SER A 176 4.10 -1.77 8.36
CA SER A 176 5.07 -2.80 8.74
C SER A 176 6.44 -2.25 9.16
N LEU A 177 6.61 -0.92 9.20
CA LEU A 177 7.80 -0.30 9.76
C LEU A 177 7.94 -0.65 11.25
N PRO A 178 9.13 -0.98 11.72
CA PRO A 178 9.37 -1.10 13.16
C PRO A 178 9.30 0.26 13.83
N THR A 179 9.17 0.28 15.15
CA THR A 179 9.24 1.48 15.95
C THR A 179 10.59 2.16 15.77
N ALA A 180 10.58 3.43 15.37
CA ALA A 180 11.77 4.27 15.23
C ALA A 180 12.14 4.92 16.57
N ILE A 181 13.37 5.40 16.71
CA ILE A 181 13.68 6.39 17.71
C ILE A 181 13.05 7.71 17.24
N PRO A 182 12.14 8.34 18.03
CA PRO A 182 11.36 9.47 17.57
C PRO A 182 12.23 10.70 17.29
N ALA A 183 11.68 11.64 16.54
CA ALA A 183 12.27 12.97 16.39
C ALA A 183 12.21 13.72 17.74
N THR A 184 13.20 14.56 17.97
CA THR A 184 13.22 15.42 19.16
C THR A 184 13.36 16.88 18.77
N CYS A 185 12.83 17.75 19.64
CA CYS A 185 12.97 19.19 19.60
C CYS A 185 13.44 19.63 20.97
N ASP A 186 14.64 20.18 21.06
CA ASP A 186 15.28 20.55 22.33
C ASP A 186 15.26 19.39 23.39
N GLY A 187 15.42 18.16 22.89
CA GLY A 187 15.40 16.92 23.68
C GLY A 187 14.03 16.30 23.94
N GLU A 188 12.91 16.99 23.62
CA GLU A 188 11.57 16.48 23.81
C GLU A 188 11.04 15.78 22.55
N PRO A 189 10.41 14.58 22.66
CA PRO A 189 9.86 13.87 21.53
C PRO A 189 8.74 14.65 20.84
N ILE A 190 8.78 14.68 19.48
CA ILE A 190 7.79 15.38 18.67
C ILE A 190 7.23 14.46 17.57
N ASN A 191 6.01 14.80 17.12
CA ASN A 191 5.41 14.19 15.94
C ASN A 191 5.99 14.79 14.66
N VAL A 192 6.35 13.94 13.69
CA VAL A 192 6.86 14.42 12.39
C VAL A 192 6.03 13.83 11.25
N LEU A 193 5.54 14.69 10.34
CA LEU A 193 4.81 14.31 9.15
C LEU A 193 5.78 13.95 8.03
N TYR A 194 5.51 12.81 7.38
CA TYR A 194 6.21 12.34 6.19
C TYR A 194 5.25 12.18 5.01
N ALA A 195 5.78 12.44 3.81
CA ALA A 195 5.13 12.16 2.54
C ALA A 195 6.10 11.37 1.67
N ILE A 196 5.86 10.07 1.50
CA ILE A 196 6.77 9.17 0.79
C ILE A 196 6.10 8.65 -0.49
N PRO A 197 6.76 8.82 -1.66
CA PRO A 197 6.30 8.21 -2.90
C PRO A 197 6.73 6.75 -2.98
N ILE A 198 5.80 5.86 -3.28
CA ILE A 198 6.04 4.46 -3.62
C ILE A 198 5.65 4.27 -5.08
N ASN A 199 6.60 3.87 -5.93
CA ASN A 199 6.38 3.65 -7.34
C ASN A 199 6.10 2.17 -7.60
N PHE A 200 4.95 1.89 -8.20
CA PHE A 200 4.57 0.58 -8.69
C PHE A 200 4.77 0.54 -10.20
N GLN A 201 5.77 -0.19 -10.66
CA GLN A 201 6.10 -0.36 -12.07
C GLN A 201 6.29 -1.85 -12.34
N MET A 202 5.69 -2.34 -13.43
CA MET A 202 5.97 -3.68 -13.92
C MET A 202 7.29 -3.65 -14.68
N GLN A 203 8.15 -4.64 -14.43
CA GLN A 203 9.35 -4.83 -15.25
C GLN A 203 8.92 -5.51 -16.55
N GLU A 204 9.33 -4.95 -17.68
CA GLU A 204 9.21 -5.55 -19.00
C GLU A 204 10.11 -6.78 -19.14
#